data_ec321ba5179db367e2f390bbe0cc5546
#
_entry.id   ec321ba5179db367e2f390bbe0cc5546
#
_cell.length_a   1.000
_cell.length_b   1.000
_cell.length_c   1.000
_cell.angle_alpha   90.00
_cell.angle_beta   90.00
_cell.angle_gamma   90.00
#
_symmetry.space_group_name_H-M   'P 1'
#
loop_
_entity.id
_entity.type
_entity.pdbx_description
1 polymer ?
#
loop_
_entity_poly.entity_id
_entity_poly.type
_entity_poly.pdbx_seq_one_letter_code
_entity_poly.pdbx_strand_id
1 'polypeptide(L)'
;LSGINGEMRPGIVHRIDKDTTGLIIACKNDKAHNCIAAQLAEHSITRRYIALVYNNFNVDEGTVDANIDRSKADRKMMAVCPPYEGRTAVTHYKVLDRFPAHAQYKIPMTLVECKLDTGRTHQIRVHMSHIGHPLAGDDTYGIKKDMFAGKGQYLHAAVLGFTHPSTGERMEFSAPLPDYFEETLKKLKS
;
A
#
# COMPACT_ATOMS: atom_id res chain seq x y z
N LEU A 1 0.20 -19.35 -17.03
CA LEU A 1 0.26 -17.89 -16.89
C LEU A 1 0.91 -17.25 -18.12
N SER A 2 0.64 -15.95 -18.36
CA SER A 2 1.31 -15.19 -19.43
C SER A 2 2.83 -15.28 -19.30
N GLY A 3 3.53 -15.47 -20.41
CA GLY A 3 4.99 -15.52 -20.47
C GLY A 3 5.69 -14.15 -20.62
N ILE A 4 4.96 -13.04 -20.70
CA ILE A 4 5.51 -11.72 -21.03
C ILE A 4 6.66 -11.29 -20.10
N ASN A 5 6.62 -11.61 -18.82
CA ASN A 5 7.69 -11.28 -17.86
C ASN A 5 8.67 -12.46 -17.63
N GLY A 6 8.74 -13.40 -18.57
CA GLY A 6 9.62 -14.56 -18.52
C GLY A 6 9.27 -15.55 -17.41
N GLU A 7 10.20 -16.46 -17.13
CA GLU A 7 9.99 -17.59 -16.20
C GLU A 7 9.89 -17.16 -14.74
N MET A 8 10.54 -16.05 -14.35
CA MET A 8 10.60 -15.63 -12.95
C MET A 8 9.33 -14.96 -12.43
N ARG A 9 8.52 -14.34 -13.30
CA ARG A 9 7.28 -13.62 -12.92
C ARG A 9 6.18 -13.78 -13.96
N PRO A 10 5.81 -15.01 -14.31
CA PRO A 10 4.81 -15.25 -15.33
C PRO A 10 3.47 -14.66 -14.94
N GLY A 11 2.86 -13.89 -15.84
CA GLY A 11 1.53 -13.32 -15.67
C GLY A 11 1.41 -12.19 -14.66
N ILE A 12 2.48 -11.75 -14.02
CA ILE A 12 2.45 -10.69 -13.00
C ILE A 12 2.61 -9.31 -13.65
N VAL A 13 1.59 -8.48 -13.55
CA VAL A 13 1.53 -7.13 -14.16
C VAL A 13 1.79 -6.00 -13.15
N HIS A 14 1.64 -6.27 -11.85
CA HIS A 14 1.93 -5.33 -10.77
C HIS A 14 2.56 -6.07 -9.58
N ARG A 15 2.80 -5.36 -8.52
CA ARG A 15 3.44 -5.92 -7.32
C ARG A 15 2.79 -5.41 -6.05
N ILE A 16 2.86 -6.22 -5.01
CA ILE A 16 2.79 -5.81 -3.62
C ILE A 16 4.18 -5.99 -3.00
N ASP A 17 4.49 -5.28 -1.93
CA ASP A 17 5.78 -5.40 -1.26
C ASP A 17 5.87 -6.72 -0.48
N LYS A 18 7.10 -7.16 -0.19
CA LYS A 18 7.32 -8.22 0.78
C LYS A 18 6.59 -7.86 2.09
N ASP A 19 5.94 -8.82 2.70
CA ASP A 19 5.15 -8.68 3.93
C ASP A 19 3.86 -7.84 3.80
N THR A 20 3.53 -7.32 2.63
CA THR A 20 2.19 -6.78 2.33
C THR A 20 1.26 -7.93 1.98
N THR A 21 0.10 -7.98 2.63
CA THR A 21 -0.94 -8.99 2.37
C THR A 21 -2.01 -8.49 1.42
N GLY A 22 -2.92 -9.37 0.99
CA GLY A 22 -4.09 -9.02 0.18
C GLY A 22 -4.01 -9.39 -1.29
N LEU A 23 -4.71 -8.64 -2.13
CA LEU A 23 -5.01 -8.98 -3.50
C LEU A 23 -3.88 -8.65 -4.48
N ILE A 24 -3.66 -9.56 -5.44
CA ILE A 24 -2.78 -9.38 -6.59
C ILE A 24 -3.41 -10.00 -7.83
N ILE A 25 -3.22 -9.38 -9.01
CA ILE A 25 -3.68 -9.91 -10.30
C ILE A 25 -2.60 -10.80 -10.90
N ALA A 26 -2.99 -11.98 -11.34
CA ALA A 26 -2.16 -12.86 -12.17
C ALA A 26 -2.88 -13.15 -13.49
N CYS A 27 -2.26 -12.81 -14.63
CA CYS A 27 -2.83 -12.95 -15.96
C CYS A 27 -2.53 -14.34 -16.54
N LYS A 28 -3.57 -15.07 -16.98
CA LYS A 28 -3.43 -16.44 -17.49
C LYS A 28 -2.85 -16.50 -18.92
N ASN A 29 -2.96 -15.41 -19.68
CA ASN A 29 -2.47 -15.32 -21.06
C ASN A 29 -2.01 -13.88 -21.39
N ASP A 30 -1.34 -13.73 -22.53
CA ASP A 30 -0.72 -12.48 -22.95
C ASP A 30 -1.74 -11.38 -23.30
N LYS A 31 -2.92 -11.76 -23.83
CA LYS A 31 -4.01 -10.83 -24.09
C LYS A 31 -4.48 -10.16 -22.78
N ALA A 32 -4.72 -10.96 -21.75
CA ALA A 32 -5.09 -10.47 -20.43
C ALA A 32 -3.98 -9.61 -19.82
N HIS A 33 -2.71 -10.04 -19.95
CA HIS A 33 -1.56 -9.31 -19.46
C HIS A 33 -1.48 -7.90 -20.06
N ASN A 34 -1.53 -7.79 -21.39
CA ASN A 34 -1.46 -6.50 -22.08
C ASN A 34 -2.65 -5.61 -21.73
N CYS A 35 -3.86 -6.16 -21.64
CA CYS A 35 -5.05 -5.39 -21.27
C CYS A 35 -4.96 -4.83 -19.83
N ILE A 36 -4.55 -5.65 -18.86
CA ILE A 36 -4.40 -5.20 -17.46
C ILE A 36 -3.22 -4.22 -17.32
N ALA A 37 -2.12 -4.44 -18.05
CA ALA A 37 -0.99 -3.50 -18.06
C ALA A 37 -1.40 -2.12 -18.62
N ALA A 38 -2.23 -2.08 -19.66
CA ALA A 38 -2.78 -0.83 -20.19
C ALA A 38 -3.66 -0.11 -19.14
N GLN A 39 -4.57 -0.83 -18.47
CA GLN A 39 -5.40 -0.27 -17.41
C GLN A 39 -4.57 0.28 -16.22
N LEU A 40 -3.44 -0.36 -15.89
CA LEU A 40 -2.50 0.15 -14.89
C LEU A 40 -1.81 1.44 -15.34
N ALA A 41 -1.43 1.52 -16.61
CA ALA A 41 -0.81 2.71 -17.21
C ALA A 41 -1.79 3.90 -17.30
N GLU A 42 -3.06 3.63 -17.56
CA GLU A 42 -4.15 4.60 -17.61
C GLU A 42 -4.73 4.95 -16.22
N HIS A 43 -4.20 4.33 -15.16
CA HIS A 43 -4.69 4.50 -13.78
C HIS A 43 -6.18 4.16 -13.57
N SER A 44 -6.75 3.32 -14.42
CA SER A 44 -8.17 2.91 -14.36
C SER A 44 -8.43 1.74 -13.39
N ILE A 45 -7.39 1.10 -12.85
CA ILE A 45 -7.50 0.04 -11.84
C ILE A 45 -7.71 0.64 -10.45
N THR A 46 -8.78 0.23 -9.79
CA THR A 46 -9.01 0.57 -8.37
C THR A 46 -8.04 -0.24 -7.50
N ARG A 47 -7.31 0.44 -6.62
CA ARG A 47 -6.42 -0.17 -5.62
C ARG A 47 -6.63 0.55 -4.30
N ARG A 48 -7.25 -0.15 -3.33
CA ARG A 48 -7.43 0.36 -1.98
C ARG A 48 -6.72 -0.55 -0.99
N TYR A 49 -5.99 0.06 -0.09
CA TYR A 49 -5.20 -0.60 0.94
C TYR A 49 -5.69 -0.16 2.30
N ILE A 50 -5.64 -1.06 3.26
CA ILE A 50 -5.82 -0.74 4.69
C ILE A 50 -4.44 -0.75 5.33
N ALA A 51 -4.14 0.31 6.07
CA ALA A 51 -2.89 0.44 6.80
C ALA A 51 -3.13 0.86 8.25
N LEU A 52 -2.35 0.31 9.17
CA LEU A 52 -2.24 0.80 10.54
C LEU A 52 -0.98 1.66 10.64
N VAL A 53 -1.15 2.91 11.01
CA VAL A 53 -0.06 3.89 11.07
C VAL A 53 0.08 4.49 12.47
N TYR A 54 1.28 4.92 12.81
CA TYR A 54 1.54 5.67 14.05
C TYR A 54 1.04 7.10 13.97
N ASN A 55 0.75 7.66 15.12
CA ASN A 55 0.21 8.99 15.35
C ASN A 55 -1.23 9.19 14.85
N ASN A 56 -1.93 10.16 15.42
CA ASN A 56 -3.28 10.53 14.99
C ASN A 56 -3.23 11.66 13.97
N PHE A 57 -4.09 11.57 12.98
CA PHE A 57 -4.33 12.64 12.02
C PHE A 57 -5.22 13.72 12.63
N ASN A 58 -4.96 14.96 12.27
CA ASN A 58 -5.81 16.12 12.63
C ASN A 58 -7.03 16.27 11.69
N VAL A 59 -6.99 15.59 10.52
CA VAL A 59 -8.04 15.62 9.49
C VAL A 59 -8.45 14.20 9.15
N ASP A 60 -9.66 14.03 8.63
CA ASP A 60 -10.20 12.70 8.34
C ASP A 60 -9.77 12.14 6.98
N GLU A 61 -9.33 13.00 6.08
CA GLU A 61 -8.87 12.61 4.75
C GLU A 61 -7.85 13.58 4.21
N GLY A 62 -7.07 13.13 3.24
CA GLY A 62 -6.08 13.97 2.57
C GLY A 62 -5.40 13.28 1.40
N THR A 63 -4.51 14.02 0.76
CA THR A 63 -3.74 13.54 -0.39
C THR A 63 -2.27 13.84 -0.17
N VAL A 64 -1.43 12.85 -0.41
CA VAL A 64 0.02 13.01 -0.51
C VAL A 64 0.37 12.95 -2.00
N ASP A 65 0.67 14.12 -2.57
CA ASP A 65 1.17 14.27 -3.94
C ASP A 65 2.65 14.65 -3.85
N ALA A 66 3.52 13.65 -3.93
CA ALA A 66 4.95 13.85 -3.73
C ALA A 66 5.75 12.81 -4.53
N ASN A 67 6.63 13.28 -5.39
CA ASN A 67 7.46 12.42 -6.23
C ASN A 67 8.32 11.46 -5.39
N ILE A 68 8.50 10.26 -5.90
CA ILE A 68 9.31 9.22 -5.25
C ILE A 68 10.47 8.79 -6.16
N ASP A 69 11.65 8.69 -5.57
CA ASP A 69 12.84 8.11 -6.19
C ASP A 69 13.63 7.27 -5.19
N ARG A 70 14.71 6.63 -5.66
CA ARG A 70 15.63 5.94 -4.75
C ARG A 70 16.30 6.94 -3.81
N SER A 71 16.36 6.56 -2.54
CA SER A 71 17.03 7.37 -1.54
C SER A 71 18.50 7.61 -1.92
N LYS A 72 18.94 8.87 -1.83
CA LYS A 72 20.35 9.24 -2.05
C LYS A 72 21.25 8.76 -0.89
N ALA A 73 20.65 8.57 0.31
CA ALA A 73 21.38 8.12 1.50
C ALA A 73 21.48 6.58 1.57
N ASP A 74 20.44 5.86 1.16
CA ASP A 74 20.42 4.40 1.11
C ASP A 74 19.68 3.93 -0.15
N ARG A 75 20.40 3.43 -1.13
CA ARG A 75 19.86 2.96 -2.41
C ARG A 75 18.93 1.75 -2.32
N LYS A 76 18.83 1.09 -1.18
CA LYS A 76 17.84 0.04 -0.92
C LYS A 76 16.47 0.61 -0.58
N MET A 77 16.41 1.86 -0.18
CA MET A 77 15.20 2.57 0.21
C MET A 77 14.70 3.48 -0.93
N MET A 78 13.40 3.80 -0.87
CA MET A 78 12.77 4.87 -1.63
C MET A 78 12.60 6.09 -0.73
N ALA A 79 12.52 7.28 -1.32
CA ALA A 79 12.30 8.53 -0.59
C ALA A 79 11.47 9.50 -1.42
N VAL A 80 10.73 10.39 -0.74
CA VAL A 80 10.16 11.57 -1.39
C VAL A 80 11.32 12.46 -1.88
N CYS A 81 11.18 12.99 -3.07
CA CYS A 81 12.15 13.85 -3.72
C CYS A 81 11.49 15.14 -4.25
N PRO A 82 12.27 16.17 -4.62
CA PRO A 82 11.74 17.39 -5.21
C PRO A 82 10.88 17.13 -6.46
N PRO A 83 9.91 18.02 -6.80
CA PRO A 83 8.96 17.81 -7.90
C PRO A 83 9.59 17.63 -9.29
N TYR A 84 10.83 18.08 -9.48
CA TYR A 84 11.59 17.93 -10.73
C TYR A 84 12.47 16.67 -10.76
N GLU A 85 12.46 15.87 -9.70
CA GLU A 85 13.17 14.59 -9.60
C GLU A 85 12.17 13.43 -9.43
N GLY A 86 12.62 12.21 -9.73
CA GLY A 86 11.87 10.99 -9.49
C GLY A 86 10.63 10.81 -10.36
N ARG A 87 9.66 10.09 -9.84
CA ARG A 87 8.40 9.78 -10.53
C ARG A 87 7.22 10.27 -9.71
N THR A 88 6.26 10.88 -10.39
CA THR A 88 5.00 11.32 -9.77
C THR A 88 4.35 10.16 -9.00
N ALA A 89 3.96 10.46 -7.78
CA ALA A 89 3.29 9.51 -6.89
C ALA A 89 2.18 10.22 -6.13
N VAL A 90 0.95 9.66 -6.20
CA VAL A 90 -0.23 10.23 -5.56
C VAL A 90 -0.92 9.15 -4.74
N THR A 91 -1.10 9.43 -3.45
CA THR A 91 -1.80 8.58 -2.48
C THR A 91 -2.88 9.40 -1.77
N HIS A 92 -4.13 9.00 -1.91
CA HIS A 92 -5.24 9.54 -1.12
C HIS A 92 -5.39 8.68 0.14
N TYR A 93 -5.63 9.30 1.29
CA TYR A 93 -5.92 8.57 2.51
C TYR A 93 -7.23 9.04 3.14
N LYS A 94 -7.90 8.11 3.81
CA LYS A 94 -9.09 8.35 4.63
C LYS A 94 -8.93 7.65 5.96
N VAL A 95 -9.14 8.37 7.06
CA VAL A 95 -9.13 7.82 8.41
C VAL A 95 -10.39 6.97 8.60
N LEU A 96 -10.19 5.73 9.03
CA LEU A 96 -11.26 4.79 9.35
C LEU A 96 -11.50 4.70 10.87
N ASP A 97 -10.42 4.75 11.66
CA ASP A 97 -10.50 4.69 13.12
C ASP A 97 -9.26 5.33 13.76
N ARG A 98 -9.39 5.84 15.00
CA ARG A 98 -8.29 6.41 15.79
C ARG A 98 -8.18 5.72 17.11
N PHE A 99 -6.99 5.29 17.46
CA PHE A 99 -6.69 4.59 18.69
C PHE A 99 -5.81 5.49 19.56
N PRO A 100 -6.31 5.99 20.71
CA PRO A 100 -5.50 6.79 21.63
C PRO A 100 -4.37 5.95 22.21
N ALA A 101 -3.30 6.61 22.66
CA ALA A 101 -2.27 5.95 23.44
C ALA A 101 -2.84 5.42 24.77
N HIS A 102 -2.47 4.20 25.13
CA HIS A 102 -2.84 3.59 26.43
C HIS A 102 -1.71 2.74 27.00
N ALA A 103 -1.93 2.08 28.13
CA ALA A 103 -0.87 1.41 28.88
C ALA A 103 0.01 0.44 28.05
N GLN A 104 -0.59 -0.32 27.13
CA GLN A 104 0.14 -1.25 26.28
C GLN A 104 0.74 -0.58 25.04
N TYR A 105 0.03 0.38 24.44
CA TYR A 105 0.43 1.08 23.21
C TYR A 105 0.63 2.57 23.50
N LYS A 106 1.87 2.92 23.82
CA LYS A 106 2.23 4.28 24.30
C LYS A 106 2.17 5.38 23.24
N ILE A 107 2.07 4.99 21.96
CA ILE A 107 1.96 5.90 20.83
C ILE A 107 0.57 5.71 20.23
N PRO A 108 -0.18 6.79 20.00
CA PRO A 108 -1.48 6.67 19.33
C PRO A 108 -1.33 6.12 17.92
N MET A 109 -2.35 5.46 17.43
CA MET A 109 -2.37 4.86 16.09
C MET A 109 -3.65 5.23 15.35
N THR A 110 -3.59 5.14 14.05
CA THR A 110 -4.73 5.39 13.17
C THR A 110 -4.85 4.28 12.14
N LEU A 111 -6.06 3.79 11.93
CA LEU A 111 -6.40 2.92 10.81
C LEU A 111 -6.80 3.80 9.64
N VAL A 112 -6.14 3.65 8.50
CA VAL A 112 -6.43 4.42 7.29
C VAL A 112 -6.70 3.52 6.09
N GLU A 113 -7.62 3.95 5.23
CA GLU A 113 -7.71 3.46 3.86
C GLU A 113 -6.82 4.33 2.96
N CYS A 114 -5.98 3.71 2.14
CA CYS A 114 -5.17 4.39 1.14
C CYS A 114 -5.63 3.99 -0.26
N LYS A 115 -6.02 4.96 -1.08
CA LYS A 115 -6.32 4.79 -2.50
C LYS A 115 -5.15 5.30 -3.34
N LEU A 116 -4.72 4.50 -4.31
CA LEU A 116 -3.58 4.81 -5.17
C LEU A 116 -4.01 5.24 -6.56
N ASP A 117 -3.61 6.43 -7.00
CA ASP A 117 -3.64 6.79 -8.42
C ASP A 117 -2.41 6.22 -9.13
N THR A 118 -1.26 6.23 -8.50
CA THR A 118 0.00 5.68 -9.01
C THR A 118 0.43 4.43 -8.21
N GLY A 119 1.42 3.67 -8.68
CA GLY A 119 1.90 2.46 -7.99
C GLY A 119 3.43 2.38 -7.98
N ARG A 120 4.09 3.29 -7.25
CA ARG A 120 5.55 3.27 -7.12
C ARG A 120 5.99 2.28 -6.03
N THR A 121 7.23 1.83 -6.12
CA THR A 121 7.82 0.94 -5.10
C THR A 121 7.69 1.58 -3.72
N HIS A 122 7.16 0.84 -2.75
CA HIS A 122 6.95 1.25 -1.36
C HIS A 122 6.10 2.54 -1.18
N GLN A 123 5.29 2.92 -2.16
CA GLN A 123 4.65 4.24 -2.23
C GLN A 123 3.89 4.61 -0.95
N ILE A 124 2.96 3.79 -0.46
CA ILE A 124 2.18 4.07 0.76
C ILE A 124 3.12 4.21 1.96
N ARG A 125 4.09 3.32 2.09
CA ARG A 125 5.05 3.29 3.19
C ARG A 125 5.88 4.58 3.26
N VAL A 126 6.41 5.01 2.11
CA VAL A 126 7.21 6.25 1.97
C VAL A 126 6.33 7.49 2.21
N HIS A 127 5.14 7.56 1.61
CA HIS A 127 4.24 8.70 1.75
C HIS A 127 3.75 8.87 3.17
N MET A 128 3.30 7.79 3.82
CA MET A 128 2.84 7.87 5.22
C MET A 128 3.99 8.26 6.16
N SER A 129 5.18 7.69 5.98
CA SER A 129 6.36 8.08 6.75
C SER A 129 6.74 9.55 6.52
N HIS A 130 6.67 10.03 5.28
CA HIS A 130 6.97 11.41 4.91
C HIS A 130 6.07 12.44 5.62
N ILE A 131 4.79 12.14 5.76
CA ILE A 131 3.83 13.01 6.46
C ILE A 131 3.77 12.77 7.99
N GLY A 132 4.70 11.97 8.55
CA GLY A 132 4.81 11.75 9.99
C GLY A 132 3.91 10.64 10.55
N HIS A 133 3.36 9.79 9.68
CA HIS A 133 2.50 8.65 10.03
C HIS A 133 3.06 7.32 9.51
N PRO A 134 4.28 6.90 9.92
CA PRO A 134 4.86 5.65 9.43
C PRO A 134 4.01 4.44 9.80
N LEU A 135 4.05 3.40 8.97
CA LEU A 135 3.29 2.17 9.19
C LEU A 135 3.83 1.41 10.41
N ALA A 136 2.93 0.81 11.18
CA ALA A 136 3.27 -0.13 12.23
C ALA A 136 3.93 -1.38 11.61
N GLY A 137 4.98 -1.88 12.24
CA GLY A 137 5.72 -3.07 11.80
C GLY A 137 6.59 -2.86 10.56
N ASP A 138 6.78 -1.63 10.09
CA ASP A 138 7.63 -1.35 8.95
C ASP A 138 9.10 -1.19 9.37
N ASP A 139 9.89 -2.25 9.17
CA ASP A 139 11.31 -2.28 9.54
C ASP A 139 12.17 -1.30 8.73
N THR A 140 11.64 -0.74 7.62
CA THR A 140 12.39 0.13 6.72
C THR A 140 12.08 1.62 6.96
N TYR A 141 10.78 1.95 7.05
CA TYR A 141 10.29 3.33 7.13
C TYR A 141 9.59 3.64 8.45
N GLY A 142 9.45 2.65 9.33
CA GLY A 142 8.79 2.73 10.62
C GLY A 142 9.57 3.50 11.66
N ILE A 143 9.06 3.48 12.88
CA ILE A 143 9.69 4.13 14.03
C ILE A 143 10.82 3.28 14.61
N LYS A 144 11.81 3.93 15.21
CA LYS A 144 12.80 3.24 16.03
C LYS A 144 12.13 2.59 17.25
N LYS A 145 12.45 1.33 17.54
CA LYS A 145 11.84 0.53 18.64
C LYS A 145 10.35 0.28 18.39
N ASP A 146 9.99 -0.06 17.17
CA ASP A 146 8.63 -0.50 16.83
C ASP A 146 8.28 -1.75 17.61
N MET A 147 7.15 -1.74 18.31
CA MET A 147 6.65 -2.90 19.08
C MET A 147 6.17 -4.04 18.17
N PHE A 148 5.97 -3.78 16.90
CA PHE A 148 5.61 -4.76 15.87
C PHE A 148 6.82 -5.15 14.99
N ALA A 149 8.04 -4.72 15.34
CA ALA A 149 9.25 -5.04 14.58
C ALA A 149 9.37 -6.54 14.27
N GLY A 150 9.77 -6.87 13.05
CA GLY A 150 9.90 -8.25 12.57
C GLY A 150 8.58 -8.95 12.21
N LYS A 151 7.43 -8.29 12.36
CA LYS A 151 6.11 -8.82 11.94
C LYS A 151 5.73 -8.44 10.50
N GLY A 152 6.50 -7.54 9.89
CA GLY A 152 6.16 -6.92 8.61
C GLY A 152 5.18 -5.75 8.76
N GLN A 153 5.16 -4.89 7.77
CA GLN A 153 4.30 -3.70 7.78
C GLN A 153 2.81 -4.09 7.81
N TYR A 154 2.05 -3.41 8.66
CA TYR A 154 0.59 -3.52 8.71
C TYR A 154 -0.03 -2.80 7.52
N LEU A 155 0.06 -3.45 6.35
CA LEU A 155 -0.43 -2.99 5.06
C LEU A 155 -1.11 -4.14 4.33
N HIS A 156 -2.34 -3.91 3.90
CA HIS A 156 -3.17 -4.93 3.27
C HIS A 156 -3.84 -4.38 2.01
N ALA A 157 -3.63 -5.00 0.85
CA ALA A 157 -4.32 -4.71 -0.40
C ALA A 157 -5.76 -5.25 -0.33
N ALA A 158 -6.66 -4.43 0.21
CA ALA A 158 -8.00 -4.84 0.59
C ALA A 158 -8.98 -4.90 -0.59
N VAL A 159 -8.85 -3.99 -1.56
CA VAL A 159 -9.75 -3.92 -2.72
C VAL A 159 -8.97 -3.75 -3.99
N LEU A 160 -9.36 -4.52 -4.99
CA LEU A 160 -8.78 -4.49 -6.33
C LEU A 160 -9.91 -4.55 -7.38
N GLY A 161 -10.04 -3.49 -8.20
CA GLY A 161 -11.05 -3.41 -9.24
C GLY A 161 -10.45 -3.12 -10.60
N PHE A 162 -10.89 -3.85 -11.62
CA PHE A 162 -10.44 -3.71 -13.00
C PHE A 162 -11.54 -4.08 -13.99
N THR A 163 -11.38 -3.73 -15.26
CA THR A 163 -12.23 -4.16 -16.34
C THR A 163 -11.74 -5.51 -16.89
N HIS A 164 -12.62 -6.51 -16.93
CA HIS A 164 -12.24 -7.86 -17.35
C HIS A 164 -11.80 -7.87 -18.82
N PRO A 165 -10.61 -8.44 -19.14
CA PRO A 165 -9.99 -8.33 -20.47
C PRO A 165 -10.78 -8.93 -21.64
N SER A 166 -11.69 -9.85 -21.37
CA SER A 166 -12.47 -10.53 -22.42
C SER A 166 -13.93 -10.11 -22.45
N THR A 167 -14.56 -9.86 -21.31
CA THR A 167 -15.99 -9.51 -21.26
C THR A 167 -16.24 -8.00 -21.25
N GLY A 168 -15.23 -7.19 -20.89
CA GLY A 168 -15.39 -5.74 -20.72
C GLY A 168 -16.15 -5.33 -19.44
N GLU A 169 -16.55 -6.28 -18.61
CA GLU A 169 -17.28 -6.01 -17.37
C GLU A 169 -16.36 -5.44 -16.29
N ARG A 170 -16.86 -4.47 -15.55
CA ARG A 170 -16.15 -3.97 -14.34
C ARG A 170 -16.27 -5.00 -13.22
N MET A 171 -15.13 -5.44 -12.72
CA MET A 171 -15.03 -6.37 -11.61
C MET A 171 -14.33 -5.70 -10.43
N GLU A 172 -14.81 -5.97 -9.22
CA GLU A 172 -14.16 -5.54 -7.99
C GLU A 172 -14.12 -6.71 -7.01
N PHE A 173 -12.95 -6.91 -6.40
CA PHE A 173 -12.68 -7.97 -5.43
C PHE A 173 -12.25 -7.33 -4.12
N SER A 174 -12.64 -7.95 -3.01
CA SER A 174 -12.20 -7.58 -1.67
C SER A 174 -11.59 -8.78 -0.96
N ALA A 175 -10.59 -8.53 -0.11
CA ALA A 175 -10.01 -9.51 0.79
C ALA A 175 -10.20 -9.04 2.23
N PRO A 176 -10.60 -9.93 3.17
CA PRO A 176 -10.66 -9.61 4.59
C PRO A 176 -9.25 -9.35 5.14
N LEU A 177 -9.16 -8.58 6.20
CA LEU A 177 -7.90 -8.42 6.93
C LEU A 177 -7.42 -9.77 7.47
N PRO A 178 -6.11 -10.03 7.47
CA PRO A 178 -5.59 -11.25 8.07
C PRO A 178 -5.74 -11.22 9.60
N ASP A 179 -5.84 -12.42 10.21
CA ASP A 179 -6.14 -12.60 11.64
C ASP A 179 -5.23 -11.76 12.55
N TYR A 180 -3.92 -11.74 12.29
CA TYR A 180 -2.97 -10.95 13.11
C TYR A 180 -3.28 -9.44 13.09
N PHE A 181 -3.78 -8.93 11.98
CA PHE A 181 -4.17 -7.54 11.83
C PHE A 181 -5.44 -7.25 12.63
N GLU A 182 -6.47 -8.08 12.46
CA GLU A 182 -7.73 -7.96 13.22
C GLU A 182 -7.53 -8.09 14.72
N GLU A 183 -6.71 -9.05 15.16
CA GLU A 183 -6.37 -9.22 16.58
C GLU A 183 -5.69 -7.97 17.16
N THR A 184 -4.80 -7.34 16.38
CA THR A 184 -4.17 -6.08 16.79
C THR A 184 -5.20 -4.96 16.92
N LEU A 185 -6.11 -4.81 15.95
CA LEU A 185 -7.17 -3.81 16.03
C LEU A 185 -8.10 -4.02 17.23
N LYS A 186 -8.43 -5.27 17.57
CA LYS A 186 -9.21 -5.60 18.78
C LYS A 186 -8.49 -5.15 20.06
N LYS A 187 -7.17 -5.39 20.15
CA LYS A 187 -6.34 -4.97 21.29
C LYS A 187 -6.19 -3.45 21.41
N LEU A 188 -6.22 -2.73 20.28
CA LEU A 188 -6.16 -1.27 20.26
C LEU A 188 -7.48 -0.61 20.72
N LYS A 189 -8.61 -1.35 20.68
CA LYS A 189 -9.93 -0.90 21.11
C LYS A 189 -10.24 -1.23 22.57
N SER A 190 -9.48 -2.13 23.18
CA SER A 190 -9.67 -2.56 24.59
C SER A 190 -8.92 -1.65 25.55
#